data_cc196cac32a8d375a64c3c33f468fcc1
#
_entry.id   cc196cac32a8d375a64c3c33f468fcc1
#
_cell.length_a   1.000
_cell.length_b   1.000
_cell.length_c   1.000
_cell.angle_alpha   90.00
_cell.angle_beta   90.00
_cell.angle_gamma   90.00
#
_symmetry.space_group_name_H-M   'P 1'
#
loop_
_entity.id
_entity.type
_entity.pdbx_description
1 polymer ?
#
loop_
_entity_poly.entity_id
_entity_poly.type
_entity_poly.pdbx_seq_one_letter_code
_entity_poly.pdbx_strand_id
1 'polypeptide(L)'
;PERAGGLPSGALIKMCFSGKYTEKEVYKKVVGNGGFNGYLGTNDMREVTKRANEGDEKAAEAKQAFLLQVAKDIGSMACVLNGKVDQIIVTGGIAYGKDVVESLRERAEWIAPFTVYPGEDELLALAQGALRVMNGEEKVMEY
;
A
#
# COMPACT_ATOMS: atom_id res chain seq x y z
N PRO A 1 -3.70 -3.71 -3.36
CA PRO A 1 -3.16 -3.38 -4.69
C PRO A 1 -4.21 -3.23 -5.80
N GLU A 2 -5.43 -2.83 -5.44
CA GLU A 2 -6.59 -2.64 -6.33
C GLU A 2 -7.02 -1.17 -6.50
N ARG A 3 -6.29 -0.24 -5.85
CA ARG A 3 -6.50 1.20 -6.00
C ARG A 3 -5.51 1.77 -7.00
N ALA A 4 -5.93 2.82 -7.72
CA ALA A 4 -5.09 3.46 -8.73
C ALA A 4 -3.89 4.23 -8.17
N GLY A 5 -3.88 4.53 -6.86
CA GLY A 5 -2.84 5.36 -6.24
C GLY A 5 -2.93 6.82 -6.66
N GLY A 6 -1.80 7.51 -6.67
CA GLY A 6 -1.72 8.90 -7.13
C GLY A 6 -2.03 9.02 -8.62
N LEU A 7 -3.01 9.85 -8.97
CA LEU A 7 -3.44 10.06 -10.35
C LEU A 7 -3.12 11.48 -10.81
N PRO A 8 -2.67 11.67 -12.07
CA PRO A 8 -2.61 12.98 -12.68
C PRO A 8 -4.03 13.55 -12.81
N SER A 9 -4.36 14.60 -12.04
CA SER A 9 -5.72 15.16 -11.98
C SER A 9 -6.24 15.60 -13.36
N GLY A 10 -5.40 16.18 -14.22
CA GLY A 10 -5.80 16.55 -15.56
C GLY A 10 -6.20 15.37 -16.45
N ALA A 11 -5.54 14.21 -16.32
CA ALA A 11 -5.91 13.00 -17.05
C ALA A 11 -7.24 12.42 -16.53
N LEU A 12 -7.45 12.45 -15.21
CA LEU A 12 -8.70 12.02 -14.60
C LEU A 12 -9.87 12.90 -15.05
N ILE A 13 -9.72 14.22 -15.04
CA ILE A 13 -10.74 15.16 -15.55
C ILE A 13 -11.08 14.87 -17.00
N LYS A 14 -10.10 14.70 -17.88
CA LYS A 14 -10.33 14.34 -19.29
C LYS A 14 -11.11 13.03 -19.42
N MET A 15 -10.83 12.04 -18.58
CA MET A 15 -11.56 10.78 -18.56
C MET A 15 -13.02 10.98 -18.13
N CYS A 16 -13.27 11.73 -17.06
CA CYS A 16 -14.61 12.01 -16.54
C CYS A 16 -15.51 12.71 -17.58
N PHE A 17 -14.95 13.65 -18.31
CA PHE A 17 -15.70 14.42 -19.32
C PHE A 17 -15.57 13.90 -20.76
N SER A 18 -15.02 12.70 -20.95
CA SER A 18 -14.85 12.10 -22.27
C SER A 18 -16.16 11.60 -22.90
N GLY A 19 -17.23 11.44 -22.11
CA GLY A 19 -18.47 10.76 -22.52
C GLY A 19 -18.34 9.24 -22.70
N LYS A 20 -17.14 8.67 -22.43
CA LYS A 20 -16.87 7.22 -22.61
C LYS A 20 -17.21 6.37 -21.40
N TYR A 21 -17.29 6.99 -20.22
CA TYR A 21 -17.47 6.31 -18.95
C TYR A 21 -18.53 7.01 -18.11
N THR A 22 -19.29 6.23 -17.39
CA THR A 22 -20.17 6.73 -16.32
C THR A 22 -19.33 7.02 -15.06
N GLU A 23 -19.87 7.80 -14.15
CA GLU A 23 -19.25 8.06 -12.84
C GLU A 23 -18.86 6.75 -12.13
N LYS A 24 -19.78 5.77 -12.10
CA LYS A 24 -19.58 4.46 -11.47
C LYS A 24 -18.42 3.69 -12.09
N GLU A 25 -18.24 3.77 -13.40
CA GLU A 25 -17.13 3.11 -14.10
C GLU A 25 -15.80 3.80 -13.81
N VAL A 26 -15.77 5.14 -13.79
CA VAL A 26 -14.58 5.88 -13.39
C VAL A 26 -14.21 5.58 -11.93
N TYR A 27 -15.20 5.60 -11.04
CA TYR A 27 -14.96 5.27 -9.63
C TYR A 27 -14.36 3.88 -9.45
N LYS A 28 -14.89 2.86 -10.15
CA LYS A 28 -14.35 1.50 -10.14
C LYS A 28 -12.90 1.42 -10.65
N LYS A 29 -12.52 2.25 -11.63
CA LYS A 29 -11.12 2.32 -12.10
C LYS A 29 -10.18 2.91 -11.05
N VAL A 30 -10.68 3.77 -10.18
CA VAL A 30 -9.91 4.35 -9.06
C VAL A 30 -9.86 3.40 -7.88
N VAL A 31 -10.99 2.74 -7.55
CA VAL A 31 -11.13 1.86 -6.39
C VAL A 31 -11.70 0.51 -6.82
N GLY A 32 -10.94 -0.55 -6.62
CA GLY A 32 -11.33 -1.93 -6.91
C GLY A 32 -10.77 -2.50 -8.22
N ASN A 33 -10.84 -1.73 -9.32
CA ASN A 33 -10.30 -2.15 -10.63
C ASN A 33 -9.08 -1.31 -11.05
N GLY A 34 -8.44 -0.62 -10.12
CA GLY A 34 -7.18 0.09 -10.33
C GLY A 34 -5.97 -0.76 -9.97
N GLY A 35 -4.79 -0.14 -9.94
CA GLY A 35 -3.54 -0.79 -9.56
C GLY A 35 -3.28 -2.10 -10.32
N PHE A 36 -2.81 -3.12 -9.61
CA PHE A 36 -2.55 -4.43 -10.20
C PHE A 36 -3.78 -5.04 -10.87
N ASN A 37 -4.95 -4.87 -10.25
CA ASN A 37 -6.18 -5.40 -10.81
C ASN A 37 -6.49 -4.83 -12.20
N GLY A 38 -6.24 -3.52 -12.37
CA GLY A 38 -6.41 -2.84 -13.66
C GLY A 38 -5.40 -3.27 -14.74
N TYR A 39 -4.17 -3.58 -14.35
CA TYR A 39 -3.10 -3.95 -15.29
C TYR A 39 -3.01 -5.46 -15.55
N LEU A 40 -3.27 -6.28 -14.52
CA LEU A 40 -2.91 -7.70 -14.50
C LEU A 40 -4.10 -8.62 -14.24
N GLY A 41 -5.28 -8.06 -13.86
CA GLY A 41 -6.47 -8.83 -13.50
C GLY A 41 -6.39 -9.55 -12.16
N THR A 42 -5.41 -9.25 -11.33
CA THR A 42 -5.22 -9.79 -9.99
C THR A 42 -4.81 -8.71 -9.00
N ASN A 43 -5.16 -8.85 -7.74
CA ASN A 43 -4.68 -8.00 -6.65
C ASN A 43 -3.72 -8.75 -5.69
N ASP A 44 -3.38 -9.99 -6.01
CA ASP A 44 -2.48 -10.82 -5.21
C ASP A 44 -1.01 -10.56 -5.57
N MET A 45 -0.25 -9.93 -4.66
CA MET A 45 1.17 -9.65 -4.82
C MET A 45 2.00 -10.92 -5.04
N ARG A 46 1.58 -12.08 -4.49
CA ARG A 46 2.29 -13.36 -4.66
C ARG A 46 2.23 -13.82 -6.12
N GLU A 47 1.04 -13.69 -6.73
CA GLU A 47 0.85 -14.01 -8.15
C GLU A 47 1.64 -13.04 -9.04
N VAL A 48 1.58 -11.73 -8.74
CA VAL A 48 2.34 -10.71 -9.48
C VAL A 48 3.84 -11.00 -9.39
N THR A 49 4.36 -11.32 -8.20
CA THR A 49 5.77 -11.67 -8.01
C THR A 49 6.14 -12.93 -8.76
N LYS A 50 5.30 -13.97 -8.72
CA LYS A 50 5.53 -15.21 -9.47
C LYS A 50 5.62 -14.95 -10.97
N ARG A 51 4.64 -14.24 -11.53
CA ARG A 51 4.60 -13.89 -12.97
C ARG A 51 5.82 -13.07 -13.39
N ALA A 52 6.22 -12.09 -12.58
CA ALA A 52 7.41 -11.28 -12.83
C ALA A 52 8.70 -12.15 -12.89
N ASN A 53 8.84 -13.10 -11.96
CA ASN A 53 9.98 -14.01 -11.91
C ASN A 53 9.99 -15.03 -13.08
N GLU A 54 8.83 -15.35 -13.64
CA GLU A 54 8.67 -16.21 -14.81
C GLU A 54 8.84 -15.45 -16.15
N GLY A 55 9.17 -14.16 -16.11
CA GLY A 55 9.47 -13.36 -17.29
C GLY A 55 8.29 -12.57 -17.85
N ASP A 56 7.17 -12.43 -17.11
CA ASP A 56 6.08 -11.52 -17.48
C ASP A 56 6.53 -10.06 -17.24
N GLU A 57 6.98 -9.40 -18.31
CA GLU A 57 7.47 -8.02 -18.28
C GLU A 57 6.43 -7.05 -17.71
N LYS A 58 5.15 -7.25 -18.04
CA LYS A 58 4.05 -6.43 -17.58
C LYS A 58 3.84 -6.54 -16.07
N ALA A 59 3.96 -7.75 -15.53
CA ALA A 59 3.90 -7.97 -14.09
C ALA A 59 5.12 -7.38 -13.38
N ALA A 60 6.30 -7.49 -13.96
CA ALA A 60 7.52 -6.90 -13.43
C ALA A 60 7.43 -5.36 -13.39
N GLU A 61 6.99 -4.73 -14.48
CA GLU A 61 6.80 -3.28 -14.55
C GLU A 61 5.75 -2.78 -13.54
N ALA A 62 4.60 -3.43 -13.49
CA ALA A 62 3.53 -3.08 -12.55
C ALA A 62 4.00 -3.21 -11.08
N LYS A 63 4.77 -4.25 -10.76
CA LYS A 63 5.37 -4.45 -9.44
C LYS A 63 6.34 -3.34 -9.09
N GLN A 64 7.23 -2.96 -10.00
CA GLN A 64 8.18 -1.87 -9.78
C GLN A 64 7.47 -0.51 -9.60
N ALA A 65 6.43 -0.25 -10.39
CA ALA A 65 5.60 0.96 -10.25
C ALA A 65 4.92 1.03 -8.88
N PHE A 66 4.38 -0.11 -8.39
CA PHE A 66 3.80 -0.21 -7.05
C PHE A 66 4.83 0.11 -5.96
N LEU A 67 6.00 -0.54 -6.00
CA LEU A 67 7.07 -0.34 -5.01
C LEU A 67 7.58 1.10 -5.00
N LEU A 68 7.74 1.70 -6.18
CA LEU A 68 8.13 3.10 -6.30
C LEU A 68 7.07 4.04 -5.70
N GLN A 69 5.78 3.78 -5.95
CA GLN A 69 4.71 4.60 -5.40
C GLN A 69 4.68 4.53 -3.87
N VAL A 70 4.78 3.33 -3.30
CA VAL A 70 4.84 3.16 -1.83
C VAL A 70 6.07 3.88 -1.24
N ALA A 71 7.23 3.77 -1.86
CA ALA A 71 8.43 4.47 -1.41
C ALA A 71 8.28 6.00 -1.47
N LYS A 72 7.62 6.53 -2.51
CA LYS A 72 7.28 7.96 -2.59
C LYS A 72 6.33 8.40 -1.49
N ASP A 73 5.34 7.58 -1.15
CA ASP A 73 4.40 7.88 -0.08
C ASP A 73 5.11 7.89 1.28
N ILE A 74 6.02 6.95 1.54
CA ILE A 74 6.89 6.95 2.74
C ILE A 74 7.72 8.25 2.79
N GLY A 75 8.37 8.62 1.69
CA GLY A 75 9.16 9.86 1.62
C GLY A 75 8.32 11.11 1.85
N SER A 76 7.09 11.15 1.33
CA SER A 76 6.18 12.27 1.55
C SER A 76 5.78 12.41 3.02
N MET A 77 5.56 11.30 3.72
CA MET A 77 5.27 11.32 5.16
C MET A 77 6.49 11.73 6.00
N ALA A 78 7.70 11.37 5.58
CA ALA A 78 8.90 11.88 6.22
C ALA A 78 9.01 13.42 6.14
N CYS A 79 8.59 14.02 5.03
CA CYS A 79 8.50 15.48 4.91
C CYS A 79 7.48 16.08 5.88
N VAL A 80 6.32 15.45 6.07
CA VAL A 80 5.32 15.90 7.05
C VAL A 80 5.87 15.93 8.47
N LEU A 81 6.76 14.97 8.79
CA LEU A 81 7.44 14.87 10.08
C LEU A 81 8.72 15.71 10.16
N ASN A 82 9.00 16.56 9.17
CA ASN A 82 10.24 17.35 9.08
C ASN A 82 11.51 16.50 9.19
N GLY A 83 11.47 15.28 8.67
CA GLY A 83 12.58 14.32 8.73
C GLY A 83 12.82 13.68 10.10
N LYS A 84 11.98 13.99 11.10
CA LYS A 84 12.07 13.40 12.46
C LYS A 84 11.28 12.10 12.50
N VAL A 85 11.83 11.07 11.90
CA VAL A 85 11.23 9.75 11.82
C VAL A 85 12.04 8.79 12.69
N ASP A 86 11.43 8.22 13.70
CA ASP A 86 12.10 7.26 14.59
C ASP A 86 12.22 5.89 13.91
N GLN A 87 11.19 5.49 13.14
CA GLN A 87 11.15 4.17 12.53
C GLN A 87 10.15 4.09 11.37
N ILE A 88 10.47 3.26 10.37
CA ILE A 88 9.54 2.84 9.33
C ILE A 88 9.09 1.43 9.67
N ILE A 89 7.78 1.23 9.82
CA ILE A 89 7.17 -0.05 10.13
C ILE A 89 6.42 -0.56 8.92
N VAL A 90 6.75 -1.79 8.48
CA VAL A 90 6.04 -2.49 7.41
C VAL A 90 5.33 -3.70 7.98
N THR A 91 4.03 -3.78 7.76
CA THR A 91 3.16 -4.83 8.28
C THR A 91 2.18 -5.33 7.21
N GLY A 92 1.29 -6.24 7.56
CA GLY A 92 0.29 -6.79 6.66
C GLY A 92 0.79 -7.99 5.86
N GLY A 93 -0.10 -8.59 5.06
CA GLY A 93 0.18 -9.80 4.30
C GLY A 93 1.30 -9.63 3.24
N ILE A 94 1.46 -8.42 2.68
CA ILE A 94 2.51 -8.14 1.69
C ILE A 94 3.92 -8.19 2.33
N ALA A 95 4.03 -7.93 3.61
CA ALA A 95 5.30 -7.96 4.34
C ALA A 95 5.94 -9.36 4.47
N TYR A 96 5.22 -10.43 4.11
CA TYR A 96 5.82 -11.77 3.93
C TYR A 96 6.71 -11.88 2.69
N GLY A 97 6.53 -11.00 1.70
CA GLY A 97 7.34 -10.96 0.49
C GLY A 97 8.70 -10.33 0.75
N LYS A 98 9.73 -11.15 0.96
CA LYS A 98 11.09 -10.68 1.25
C LYS A 98 11.63 -9.72 0.19
N ASP A 99 11.39 -10.01 -1.06
CA ASP A 99 11.78 -9.19 -2.22
C ASP A 99 11.08 -7.82 -2.25
N VAL A 100 9.81 -7.78 -1.84
CA VAL A 100 9.04 -6.54 -1.69
C VAL A 100 9.60 -5.69 -0.56
N VAL A 101 9.84 -6.32 0.59
CA VAL A 101 10.39 -5.65 1.77
C VAL A 101 11.78 -5.09 1.48
N GLU A 102 12.65 -5.88 0.85
CA GLU A 102 14.01 -5.44 0.52
C GLU A 102 13.99 -4.28 -0.48
N SER A 103 13.15 -4.34 -1.50
CA SER A 103 13.01 -3.26 -2.46
C SER A 103 12.49 -1.96 -1.84
N LEU A 104 11.63 -2.04 -0.82
CA LEU A 104 11.18 -0.87 -0.07
C LEU A 104 12.28 -0.36 0.87
N ARG A 105 13.01 -1.27 1.51
CA ARG A 105 14.15 -0.97 2.39
C ARG A 105 15.20 -0.17 1.63
N GLU A 106 15.68 -0.67 0.50
CA GLU A 106 16.65 0.01 -0.36
C GLU A 106 16.26 1.44 -0.70
N ARG A 107 14.95 1.71 -0.84
CA ARG A 107 14.44 3.02 -1.22
C ARG A 107 14.19 3.96 -0.04
N ALA A 108 13.99 3.45 1.16
CA ALA A 108 13.48 4.24 2.27
C ALA A 108 14.32 4.16 3.56
N GLU A 109 15.24 3.21 3.70
CA GLU A 109 16.05 3.01 4.92
C GLU A 109 16.96 4.21 5.27
N TRP A 110 17.28 5.03 4.28
CA TRP A 110 18.00 6.29 4.48
C TRP A 110 17.21 7.32 5.32
N ILE A 111 15.89 7.16 5.44
CA ILE A 111 15.00 8.03 6.22
C ILE A 111 15.08 7.67 7.71
N ALA A 112 14.89 6.38 8.04
CA ALA A 112 14.88 5.85 9.40
C ALA A 112 15.05 4.32 9.40
N PRO A 113 15.37 3.69 10.55
CA PRO A 113 15.43 2.24 10.68
C PRO A 113 14.15 1.56 10.20
N PHE A 114 14.30 0.39 9.59
CA PHE A 114 13.20 -0.32 8.92
C PHE A 114 12.87 -1.61 9.69
N THR A 115 11.66 -1.69 10.23
CA THR A 115 11.18 -2.88 10.97
C THR A 115 10.01 -3.51 10.26
N VAL A 116 10.00 -4.84 10.24
CA VAL A 116 8.99 -5.63 9.53
C VAL A 116 8.26 -6.55 10.50
N TYR A 117 6.93 -6.41 10.52
CA TYR A 117 5.99 -7.28 11.25
C TYR A 117 5.04 -7.91 10.24
N PRO A 118 5.40 -9.07 9.62
CA PRO A 118 4.54 -9.70 8.62
C PRO A 118 3.26 -10.24 9.24
N GLY A 119 2.15 -10.07 8.56
CA GLY A 119 0.86 -10.61 8.97
C GLY A 119 -0.10 -9.56 9.50
N GLU A 120 -1.29 -10.03 9.79
CA GLU A 120 -2.43 -9.25 10.27
C GLU A 120 -3.07 -10.01 11.44
N ASP A 121 -2.52 -9.83 12.65
CA ASP A 121 -3.13 -10.37 13.87
C ASP A 121 -4.21 -9.42 14.41
N GLU A 122 -5.09 -8.94 13.52
CA GLU A 122 -6.07 -7.90 13.83
C GLU A 122 -7.00 -8.30 14.98
N LEU A 123 -7.52 -9.53 14.97
CA LEU A 123 -8.38 -10.03 16.03
C LEU A 123 -7.64 -10.09 17.38
N LEU A 124 -6.39 -10.53 17.36
CA LEU A 124 -5.56 -10.57 18.56
C LEU A 124 -5.28 -9.16 19.08
N ALA A 125 -4.93 -8.23 18.19
CA ALA A 125 -4.67 -6.83 18.53
C ALA A 125 -5.91 -6.15 19.13
N LEU A 126 -7.09 -6.38 18.55
CA LEU A 126 -8.37 -5.89 19.09
C LEU A 126 -8.68 -6.49 20.47
N ALA A 127 -8.49 -7.79 20.64
CA ALA A 127 -8.70 -8.46 21.93
C ALA A 127 -7.75 -7.94 22.99
N GLN A 128 -6.47 -7.76 22.67
CA GLN A 128 -5.48 -7.19 23.58
C GLN A 128 -5.80 -5.74 23.93
N GLY A 129 -6.26 -4.92 22.97
CA GLY A 129 -6.72 -3.56 23.21
C GLY A 129 -7.87 -3.51 24.21
N ALA A 130 -8.89 -4.35 24.02
CA ALA A 130 -10.01 -4.47 24.95
C ALA A 130 -9.55 -4.90 26.36
N LEU A 131 -8.65 -5.87 26.44
CA LEU A 131 -8.10 -6.33 27.72
C LEU A 131 -7.34 -5.25 28.47
N ARG A 132 -6.53 -4.42 27.80
CA ARG A 132 -5.82 -3.29 28.43
C ARG A 132 -6.80 -2.30 29.06
N VAL A 133 -7.91 -2.00 28.38
CA VAL A 133 -8.96 -1.15 28.92
C VAL A 133 -9.65 -1.82 30.11
N MET A 134 -10.01 -3.09 30.01
CA MET A 134 -10.65 -3.84 31.10
C MET A 134 -9.77 -3.96 32.34
N ASN A 135 -8.47 -4.06 32.15
CA ASN A 135 -7.47 -4.13 33.23
C ASN A 135 -7.13 -2.73 33.81
N GLY A 136 -7.67 -1.65 33.25
CA GLY A 136 -7.37 -0.28 33.67
C GLY A 136 -6.01 0.25 33.24
N GLU A 137 -5.35 -0.44 32.31
CA GLU A 137 -4.05 -0.02 31.75
C GLU A 137 -4.20 1.11 30.73
N GLU A 138 -5.36 1.20 30.08
CA GLU A 138 -5.72 2.26 29.13
C GLU A 138 -7.11 2.83 29.46
N LYS A 139 -7.31 4.10 29.17
CA LYS A 139 -8.63 4.75 29.29
C LYS A 139 -9.43 4.57 28.01
N VAL A 140 -10.74 4.37 28.15
CA VAL A 140 -11.68 4.46 27.03
C VAL A 140 -11.65 5.87 26.48
N MET A 141 -11.48 6.00 25.16
CA MET A 141 -11.64 7.28 24.46
C MET A 141 -13.02 7.32 23.82
N GLU A 142 -13.75 8.39 24.08
CA GLU A 142 -15.01 8.72 23.42
C GLU A 142 -14.71 9.65 22.24
N TYR A 143 -15.30 9.37 21.08
CA TYR A 143 -15.16 10.17 19.85
C TYR A 143 -16.41 11.01 19.62
#